data_3064e4f83accf0243fd92ff612726ae6
#
_entry.id   3064e4f83accf0243fd92ff612726ae6
#
_cell.length_a   1.000
_cell.length_b   1.000
_cell.length_c   1.000
_cell.angle_alpha   90.00
_cell.angle_beta   90.00
_cell.angle_gamma   90.00
#
_symmetry.space_group_name_H-M   'P 1'
#
loop_
_entity.id
_entity.type
_entity.pdbx_description
1 polymer ?
#
loop_
_entity_poly.entity_id
_entity_poly.type
_entity_poly.pdbx_seq_one_letter_code
_entity_poly.pdbx_strand_id
1 'polypeptide(L)'
;MRFPEDVPTLADDVVTLRAHTVADTRPAYEACQDPEMQRWTTIPVPYELGNAEHFLTEFVPAGWRDGSNWAWAIEYDGRYSGTIDLRPGDGDVGEVGFAIAPWARGNGVMTRALRLAVAHAFEQGWERVTWRAYVGNWGSRRVAWKAGFRNLVTIPAGGVQRGVRRDEWVASIARDDVPEPQGNWWRVPVIELDGVRLRAFEGSDAKRLMEACNDPRTQQWLAGLPKPYQLEDAEGFIESRLENLASGEGVSWAIADPDTDELLGNVSVFDLRNRIDKTMGEVGYWAHPDARGRGVMSTAVRGAIGHAFTPVEDGGLGRRRLVLFAADGNTASQRVAEVNGFTRTGRERAASPDRDGGFRDLHAFDLLSTDQRPGSNR
;
A
#
# COMPACT_ATOMS: atom_id res chain seq x y z
N MET A 1 30.76 -4.42 -17.24
CA MET A 1 29.52 -5.00 -17.77
C MET A 1 29.84 -5.75 -19.07
N ARG A 2 29.30 -6.94 -19.23
CA ARG A 2 29.31 -7.64 -20.51
C ARG A 2 27.96 -7.43 -21.18
N PHE A 3 28.00 -6.95 -22.43
CA PHE A 3 26.79 -6.86 -23.25
C PHE A 3 26.66 -8.17 -24.03
N PRO A 4 25.53 -8.89 -23.89
CA PRO A 4 25.32 -10.12 -24.64
C PRO A 4 25.20 -9.80 -26.15
N GLU A 5 25.79 -10.66 -26.98
CA GLU A 5 25.67 -10.56 -28.45
C GLU A 5 24.24 -10.85 -28.91
N ASP A 6 23.54 -11.72 -28.17
CA ASP A 6 22.13 -12.10 -28.40
C ASP A 6 21.28 -11.83 -27.14
N VAL A 7 19.97 -11.62 -27.35
CA VAL A 7 19.01 -11.47 -26.24
C VAL A 7 18.86 -12.80 -25.51
N PRO A 8 19.30 -12.92 -24.24
CA PRO A 8 19.17 -14.16 -23.50
C PRO A 8 17.71 -14.45 -23.17
N THR A 9 17.35 -15.72 -23.20
CA THR A 9 16.06 -16.19 -22.68
C THR A 9 16.22 -16.52 -21.20
N LEU A 10 15.40 -15.90 -20.34
CA LEU A 10 15.35 -16.16 -18.89
C LEU A 10 13.98 -16.74 -18.56
N ALA A 11 13.91 -17.81 -17.77
CA ALA A 11 12.63 -18.43 -17.48
C ALA A 11 12.59 -19.05 -16.07
N ASP A 12 11.41 -19.09 -15.52
CA ASP A 12 11.04 -19.97 -14.42
C ASP A 12 9.94 -20.97 -14.91
N ASP A 13 9.24 -21.62 -13.99
CA ASP A 13 8.17 -22.57 -14.29
C ASP A 13 6.89 -21.93 -14.87
N VAL A 14 6.77 -20.60 -14.85
CA VAL A 14 5.53 -19.87 -15.19
C VAL A 14 5.76 -18.78 -16.24
N VAL A 15 6.90 -18.09 -16.17
CA VAL A 15 7.18 -16.88 -16.96
C VAL A 15 8.47 -17.07 -17.76
N THR A 16 8.43 -16.65 -19.03
CA THR A 16 9.61 -16.58 -19.88
C THR A 16 9.86 -15.12 -20.31
N LEU A 17 11.08 -14.64 -20.12
CA LEU A 17 11.60 -13.41 -20.70
C LEU A 17 12.36 -13.77 -21.97
N ARG A 18 11.90 -13.29 -23.12
CA ARG A 18 12.46 -13.59 -24.44
C ARG A 18 12.66 -12.33 -25.27
N ALA A 19 13.37 -12.48 -26.36
CA ALA A 19 13.42 -11.40 -27.35
C ALA A 19 12.00 -11.04 -27.85
N HIS A 20 11.80 -9.75 -28.12
CA HIS A 20 10.58 -9.29 -28.79
C HIS A 20 10.58 -9.78 -30.24
N THR A 21 9.39 -10.03 -30.76
CA THR A 21 9.16 -10.42 -32.14
C THR A 21 8.14 -9.51 -32.80
N VAL A 22 8.08 -9.48 -34.13
CA VAL A 22 7.06 -8.71 -34.86
C VAL A 22 5.62 -9.15 -34.48
N ALA A 23 5.45 -10.42 -34.11
CA ALA A 23 4.15 -10.93 -33.65
C ALA A 23 3.66 -10.25 -32.34
N ASP A 24 4.55 -9.69 -31.55
CA ASP A 24 4.21 -8.97 -30.30
C ASP A 24 3.66 -7.56 -30.55
N THR A 25 3.78 -7.01 -31.77
CA THR A 25 3.37 -5.62 -32.10
C THR A 25 1.90 -5.36 -31.77
N ARG A 26 1.00 -6.21 -32.23
CA ARG A 26 -0.42 -6.04 -32.00
C ARG A 26 -0.80 -6.22 -30.52
N PRO A 27 -0.34 -7.25 -29.79
CA PRO A 27 -0.53 -7.37 -28.36
C PRO A 27 0.04 -6.20 -27.54
N ALA A 28 1.23 -5.68 -27.90
CA ALA A 28 1.83 -4.53 -27.25
C ALA A 28 0.98 -3.25 -27.45
N TYR A 29 0.53 -3.02 -28.70
CA TYR A 29 -0.39 -1.92 -29.00
C TYR A 29 -1.67 -2.00 -28.15
N GLU A 30 -2.32 -3.18 -28.12
CA GLU A 30 -3.54 -3.39 -27.35
C GLU A 30 -3.35 -3.18 -25.84
N ALA A 31 -2.24 -3.65 -25.28
CA ALA A 31 -1.87 -3.42 -23.90
C ALA A 31 -1.71 -1.91 -23.57
N CYS A 32 -1.15 -1.14 -24.49
CA CYS A 32 -0.92 0.30 -24.33
C CYS A 32 -2.21 1.15 -24.49
N GLN A 33 -3.34 0.57 -24.93
CA GLN A 33 -4.65 1.25 -24.91
C GLN A 33 -5.27 1.30 -23.51
N ASP A 34 -4.77 0.48 -22.57
CA ASP A 34 -5.28 0.44 -21.20
C ASP A 34 -5.07 1.78 -20.49
N PRO A 35 -6.13 2.38 -19.90
CA PRO A 35 -6.03 3.66 -19.20
C PRO A 35 -5.01 3.66 -18.03
N GLU A 36 -4.90 2.55 -17.29
CA GLU A 36 -3.93 2.43 -16.20
C GLU A 36 -2.50 2.36 -16.73
N MET A 37 -2.27 1.70 -17.88
CA MET A 37 -0.97 1.73 -18.55
C MET A 37 -0.59 3.16 -18.93
N GLN A 38 -1.50 3.91 -19.55
CA GLN A 38 -1.29 5.30 -19.94
C GLN A 38 -1.10 6.22 -18.73
N ARG A 39 -1.83 5.95 -17.64
CA ARG A 39 -1.75 6.73 -16.40
C ARG A 39 -0.38 6.64 -15.73
N TRP A 40 0.25 5.46 -15.75
CA TRP A 40 1.43 5.17 -14.94
C TRP A 40 2.74 5.05 -15.71
N THR A 41 2.71 5.20 -17.03
CA THR A 41 3.91 5.14 -17.88
C THR A 41 4.13 6.43 -18.64
N THR A 42 5.25 6.50 -19.36
CA THR A 42 5.63 7.64 -20.20
C THR A 42 5.29 7.44 -21.68
N ILE A 43 4.54 6.39 -22.03
CA ILE A 43 4.13 6.14 -23.41
C ILE A 43 3.36 7.33 -23.99
N PRO A 44 3.42 7.57 -25.31
CA PRO A 44 2.61 8.60 -25.98
C PRO A 44 1.11 8.40 -25.74
N VAL A 45 0.36 9.49 -25.71
CA VAL A 45 -1.10 9.46 -25.65
C VAL A 45 -1.62 10.49 -26.68
N PRO A 46 -2.35 10.06 -27.72
CA PRO A 46 -2.76 8.68 -28.03
C PRO A 46 -1.58 7.76 -28.37
N TYR A 47 -1.72 6.47 -28.07
CA TYR A 47 -0.75 5.45 -28.47
C TYR A 47 -1.22 4.80 -29.77
N GLU A 48 -0.41 4.89 -30.81
CA GLU A 48 -0.74 4.42 -32.15
C GLU A 48 0.00 3.09 -32.46
N LEU A 49 -0.48 2.32 -33.43
CA LEU A 49 0.16 1.06 -33.83
C LEU A 49 1.63 1.29 -34.26
N GLY A 50 1.89 2.37 -34.96
CA GLY A 50 3.26 2.76 -35.35
C GLY A 50 4.21 2.99 -34.17
N ASN A 51 3.70 3.38 -32.99
CA ASN A 51 4.53 3.48 -31.79
C ASN A 51 4.97 2.10 -31.31
N ALA A 52 4.07 1.10 -31.36
CA ALA A 52 4.42 -0.27 -31.02
C ALA A 52 5.41 -0.87 -32.04
N GLU A 53 5.19 -0.64 -33.32
CA GLU A 53 6.12 -1.07 -34.40
C GLU A 53 7.52 -0.49 -34.17
N HIS A 54 7.63 0.83 -34.01
CA HIS A 54 8.91 1.49 -33.73
C HIS A 54 9.60 0.97 -32.48
N PHE A 55 8.83 0.80 -31.40
CA PHE A 55 9.37 0.27 -30.14
C PHE A 55 10.01 -1.11 -30.33
N LEU A 56 9.30 -2.03 -30.99
CA LEU A 56 9.76 -3.42 -31.15
C LEU A 56 10.83 -3.62 -32.22
N THR A 57 10.78 -2.83 -33.31
CA THR A 57 11.68 -3.05 -34.46
C THR A 57 12.90 -2.14 -34.47
N GLU A 58 12.86 -1.02 -33.76
CA GLU A 58 13.94 -0.04 -33.74
C GLU A 58 14.50 0.20 -32.34
N PHE A 59 13.66 0.63 -31.39
CA PHE A 59 14.11 1.02 -30.05
C PHE A 59 14.73 -0.15 -29.27
N VAL A 60 14.00 -1.26 -29.12
CA VAL A 60 14.48 -2.43 -28.39
C VAL A 60 15.75 -3.03 -29.02
N PRO A 61 15.82 -3.29 -30.33
CA PRO A 61 17.04 -3.79 -30.94
C PRO A 61 18.23 -2.81 -30.85
N ALA A 62 18.00 -1.51 -30.90
CA ALA A 62 19.05 -0.52 -30.69
C ALA A 62 19.64 -0.61 -29.29
N GLY A 63 18.77 -0.64 -28.26
CA GLY A 63 19.19 -0.74 -26.86
C GLY A 63 20.02 -1.98 -26.56
N TRP A 64 19.70 -3.13 -27.19
CA TRP A 64 20.52 -4.33 -27.08
C TRP A 64 21.87 -4.18 -27.75
N ARG A 65 21.94 -3.57 -28.95
CA ARG A 65 23.20 -3.38 -29.69
C ARG A 65 24.17 -2.44 -29.00
N ASP A 66 23.66 -1.33 -28.44
CA ASP A 66 24.50 -0.31 -27.79
C ASP A 66 24.62 -0.49 -26.27
N GLY A 67 23.87 -1.44 -25.72
CA GLY A 67 23.87 -1.75 -24.30
C GLY A 67 23.13 -0.74 -23.42
N SER A 68 22.39 0.20 -24.01
CA SER A 68 21.68 1.24 -23.25
C SER A 68 20.38 0.75 -22.60
N ASN A 69 19.77 -0.30 -23.16
CA ASN A 69 18.51 -0.83 -22.69
C ASN A 69 18.34 -2.32 -23.04
N TRP A 70 18.25 -3.16 -22.04
CA TRP A 70 18.02 -4.60 -22.19
C TRP A 70 16.55 -4.91 -21.97
N ALA A 71 15.76 -4.93 -23.03
CA ALA A 71 14.31 -5.11 -22.93
C ALA A 71 13.86 -6.49 -23.42
N TRP A 72 13.07 -7.18 -22.61
CA TRP A 72 12.46 -8.48 -22.91
C TRP A 72 10.95 -8.37 -23.04
N ALA A 73 10.39 -9.14 -23.97
CA ALA A 73 8.99 -9.52 -23.94
C ALA A 73 8.77 -10.50 -22.78
N ILE A 74 7.73 -10.27 -22.02
CA ILE A 74 7.27 -11.21 -20.98
C ILE A 74 6.25 -12.12 -21.62
N GLU A 75 6.53 -13.43 -21.62
CA GLU A 75 5.60 -14.45 -22.06
C GLU A 75 5.01 -15.19 -20.86
N TYR A 76 3.70 -15.31 -20.82
CA TYR A 76 2.92 -16.01 -19.82
C TYR A 76 1.76 -16.71 -20.51
N ASP A 77 1.54 -18.00 -20.21
CA ASP A 77 0.51 -18.82 -20.86
C ASP A 77 0.59 -18.79 -22.42
N GLY A 78 1.84 -18.86 -22.94
CA GLY A 78 2.11 -18.82 -24.38
C GLY A 78 1.76 -17.50 -25.08
N ARG A 79 1.54 -16.41 -24.34
CA ARG A 79 1.10 -15.11 -24.86
C ARG A 79 2.02 -13.98 -24.40
N TYR A 80 2.21 -12.97 -25.26
CA TYR A 80 2.82 -11.70 -24.85
C TYR A 80 2.01 -11.06 -23.73
N SER A 81 2.67 -10.76 -22.62
CA SER A 81 2.02 -10.26 -21.39
C SER A 81 2.54 -8.89 -20.97
N GLY A 82 3.59 -8.40 -21.60
CA GLY A 82 4.19 -7.11 -21.27
C GLY A 82 5.67 -7.02 -21.61
N THR A 83 6.31 -6.01 -21.11
CA THR A 83 7.75 -5.75 -21.29
C THR A 83 8.40 -5.47 -19.94
N ILE A 84 9.63 -5.95 -19.77
CA ILE A 84 10.53 -5.56 -18.68
C ILE A 84 11.87 -5.17 -19.28
N ASP A 85 12.49 -4.11 -18.76
CA ASP A 85 13.77 -3.63 -19.22
C ASP A 85 14.74 -3.31 -18.08
N LEU A 86 16.03 -3.44 -18.37
CA LEU A 86 17.14 -3.04 -17.53
C LEU A 86 17.93 -1.95 -18.24
N ARG A 87 18.10 -0.83 -17.59
CA ARG A 87 18.86 0.33 -18.09
C ARG A 87 20.12 0.50 -17.27
N PRO A 88 21.30 0.21 -17.83
CA PRO A 88 22.57 0.45 -17.15
C PRO A 88 22.71 1.94 -16.80
N GLY A 89 23.18 2.20 -15.58
CA GLY A 89 23.54 3.52 -15.10
C GLY A 89 25.06 3.64 -14.93
N ASP A 90 25.49 4.60 -14.14
CA ASP A 90 26.92 4.80 -13.86
C ASP A 90 27.47 3.66 -12.99
N GLY A 91 28.63 3.11 -13.41
CA GLY A 91 29.29 2.03 -12.69
C GLY A 91 28.57 0.69 -12.80
N ASP A 92 28.24 0.09 -11.68
CA ASP A 92 27.61 -1.22 -11.51
C ASP A 92 26.18 -1.12 -10.93
N VAL A 93 25.54 0.02 -11.13
CA VAL A 93 24.15 0.30 -10.75
C VAL A 93 23.32 0.49 -12.01
N GLY A 94 22.08 0.00 -12.00
CA GLY A 94 21.14 0.24 -13.08
C GLY A 94 19.71 0.37 -12.60
N GLU A 95 18.80 0.62 -13.50
CA GLU A 95 17.39 0.82 -13.24
C GLU A 95 16.55 -0.22 -13.97
N VAL A 96 15.48 -0.68 -13.36
CA VAL A 96 14.49 -1.57 -13.97
C VAL A 96 13.21 -0.82 -14.26
N GLY A 97 12.68 -1.00 -15.48
CA GLY A 97 11.36 -0.57 -15.90
C GLY A 97 10.50 -1.74 -16.32
N PHE A 98 9.19 -1.64 -16.15
CA PHE A 98 8.27 -2.69 -16.58
C PHE A 98 6.84 -2.19 -16.81
N ALA A 99 6.15 -2.90 -17.67
CA ALA A 99 4.74 -2.72 -17.95
C ALA A 99 4.08 -4.07 -18.24
N ILE A 100 2.84 -4.27 -17.77
CA ILE A 100 2.12 -5.54 -17.89
C ILE A 100 0.74 -5.33 -18.48
N ALA A 101 0.36 -6.18 -19.41
CA ALA A 101 -0.98 -6.19 -20.02
C ALA A 101 -2.07 -6.45 -18.97
N PRO A 102 -3.26 -5.81 -19.10
CA PRO A 102 -4.35 -5.92 -18.12
C PRO A 102 -4.73 -7.35 -17.77
N TRP A 103 -4.80 -8.23 -18.76
CA TRP A 103 -5.22 -9.62 -18.58
C TRP A 103 -4.26 -10.47 -17.73
N ALA A 104 -2.96 -10.10 -17.68
CA ALA A 104 -1.95 -10.81 -16.92
C ALA A 104 -1.74 -10.25 -15.50
N ARG A 105 -2.42 -9.16 -15.14
CA ARG A 105 -2.33 -8.55 -13.80
C ARG A 105 -2.94 -9.48 -12.74
N GLY A 106 -2.45 -9.38 -11.51
CA GLY A 106 -2.95 -10.17 -10.37
C GLY A 106 -2.38 -11.60 -10.27
N ASN A 107 -1.78 -12.15 -11.33
CA ASN A 107 -1.30 -13.53 -11.41
C ASN A 107 0.18 -13.72 -10.97
N GLY A 108 0.81 -12.71 -10.42
CA GLY A 108 2.23 -12.80 -9.97
C GLY A 108 3.26 -12.71 -11.09
N VAL A 109 2.84 -12.63 -12.35
CA VAL A 109 3.68 -12.63 -13.56
C VAL A 109 4.80 -11.58 -13.47
N MET A 110 4.45 -10.31 -13.19
CA MET A 110 5.46 -9.24 -13.13
C MET A 110 6.46 -9.43 -11.99
N THR A 111 6.06 -9.98 -10.84
CA THR A 111 7.00 -10.24 -9.74
C THR A 111 8.04 -11.30 -10.13
N ARG A 112 7.62 -12.35 -10.85
CA ARG A 112 8.53 -13.38 -11.38
C ARG A 112 9.46 -12.81 -12.44
N ALA A 113 8.91 -12.06 -13.40
CA ALA A 113 9.68 -11.36 -14.42
C ALA A 113 10.74 -10.43 -13.82
N LEU A 114 10.37 -9.65 -12.80
CA LEU A 114 11.29 -8.75 -12.10
C LEU A 114 12.42 -9.52 -11.39
N ARG A 115 12.13 -10.64 -10.74
CA ARG A 115 13.15 -11.47 -10.10
C ARG A 115 14.13 -12.05 -11.11
N LEU A 116 13.64 -12.54 -12.25
CA LEU A 116 14.49 -13.06 -13.33
C LEU A 116 15.42 -11.98 -13.90
N ALA A 117 14.88 -10.80 -14.19
CA ALA A 117 15.66 -9.68 -14.71
C ALA A 117 16.71 -9.19 -13.70
N VAL A 118 16.36 -9.06 -12.42
CA VAL A 118 17.28 -8.65 -11.34
C VAL A 118 18.39 -9.68 -11.15
N ALA A 119 18.06 -10.98 -11.12
CA ALA A 119 19.06 -12.04 -11.03
C ALA A 119 20.05 -11.97 -12.21
N HIS A 120 19.54 -11.79 -13.42
CA HIS A 120 20.39 -11.62 -14.61
C HIS A 120 21.29 -10.37 -14.50
N ALA A 121 20.77 -9.22 -14.03
CA ALA A 121 21.58 -8.03 -13.81
C ALA A 121 22.77 -8.31 -12.88
N PHE A 122 22.53 -9.04 -11.79
CA PHE A 122 23.60 -9.44 -10.87
C PHE A 122 24.60 -10.42 -11.48
N GLU A 123 24.16 -11.35 -12.30
CA GLU A 123 25.05 -12.25 -13.08
C GLU A 123 25.94 -11.46 -14.06
N GLN A 124 25.44 -10.36 -14.61
CA GLN A 124 26.19 -9.47 -15.49
C GLN A 124 27.12 -8.49 -14.75
N GLY A 125 27.19 -8.58 -13.43
CA GLY A 125 28.14 -7.81 -12.62
C GLY A 125 27.54 -6.54 -12.02
N TRP A 126 26.23 -6.34 -12.05
CA TRP A 126 25.61 -5.23 -11.33
C TRP A 126 25.65 -5.49 -9.82
N GLU A 127 25.87 -4.44 -9.03
CA GLU A 127 25.82 -4.49 -7.57
C GLU A 127 24.48 -4.03 -7.01
N ARG A 128 23.71 -3.26 -7.82
CA ARG A 128 22.43 -2.71 -7.39
C ARG A 128 21.49 -2.49 -8.57
N VAL A 129 20.22 -2.81 -8.34
CA VAL A 129 19.14 -2.45 -9.26
C VAL A 129 18.21 -1.48 -8.54
N THR A 130 17.90 -0.35 -9.17
CA THR A 130 16.92 0.64 -8.70
C THR A 130 15.59 0.45 -9.42
N TRP A 131 14.52 0.79 -8.75
CA TRP A 131 13.17 0.83 -9.30
C TRP A 131 12.55 2.19 -8.97
N ARG A 132 11.79 2.72 -9.92
CA ARG A 132 11.06 3.98 -9.79
C ARG A 132 9.61 3.82 -10.21
N ALA A 133 8.70 4.58 -9.57
CA ALA A 133 7.31 4.72 -9.99
C ALA A 133 6.72 6.03 -9.48
N TYR A 134 5.78 6.59 -10.20
CA TYR A 134 5.03 7.74 -9.71
C TYR A 134 4.23 7.39 -8.46
N VAL A 135 4.19 8.31 -7.51
CA VAL A 135 3.40 8.16 -6.28
C VAL A 135 1.94 7.89 -6.64
N GLY A 136 1.36 6.87 -5.98
CA GLY A 136 0.02 6.37 -6.28
C GLY A 136 0.00 5.11 -7.18
N ASN A 137 1.10 4.74 -7.83
CA ASN A 137 1.21 3.47 -8.55
C ASN A 137 1.44 2.29 -7.59
N TRP A 138 0.43 1.99 -6.79
CA TRP A 138 0.47 0.94 -5.77
C TRP A 138 0.74 -0.45 -6.35
N GLY A 139 0.28 -0.70 -7.58
CA GLY A 139 0.52 -1.96 -8.28
C GLY A 139 2.01 -2.20 -8.51
N SER A 140 2.70 -1.22 -9.08
CA SER A 140 4.15 -1.27 -9.31
C SER A 140 4.95 -1.36 -8.02
N ARG A 141 4.60 -0.53 -7.01
CA ARG A 141 5.24 -0.57 -5.68
C ARG A 141 5.10 -1.95 -5.02
N ARG A 142 3.93 -2.59 -5.14
CA ARG A 142 3.71 -3.93 -4.58
C ARG A 142 4.54 -5.00 -5.29
N VAL A 143 4.75 -4.87 -6.60
CA VAL A 143 5.64 -5.76 -7.36
C VAL A 143 7.08 -5.62 -6.86
N ALA A 144 7.59 -4.40 -6.75
CA ALA A 144 8.93 -4.13 -6.24
C ALA A 144 9.11 -4.65 -4.80
N TRP A 145 8.15 -4.39 -3.90
CA TRP A 145 8.16 -4.93 -2.54
C TRP A 145 8.21 -6.46 -2.52
N LYS A 146 7.38 -7.14 -3.34
CA LYS A 146 7.37 -8.60 -3.43
C LYS A 146 8.69 -9.18 -3.95
N ALA A 147 9.39 -8.43 -4.80
CA ALA A 147 10.70 -8.83 -5.33
C ALA A 147 11.87 -8.50 -4.39
N GLY A 148 11.61 -7.92 -3.20
CA GLY A 148 12.64 -7.65 -2.18
C GLY A 148 13.27 -6.26 -2.26
N PHE A 149 12.75 -5.36 -3.11
CA PHE A 149 13.20 -3.96 -3.13
C PHE A 149 12.92 -3.29 -1.79
N ARG A 150 13.87 -2.49 -1.31
CA ARG A 150 13.89 -1.86 0.01
C ARG A 150 14.38 -0.41 -0.06
N ASN A 151 14.49 0.24 1.11
CA ASN A 151 14.94 1.63 1.21
C ASN A 151 14.07 2.60 0.39
N LEU A 152 12.74 2.40 0.45
CA LEU A 152 11.80 3.24 -0.25
C LEU A 152 11.88 4.69 0.23
N VAL A 153 12.04 5.61 -0.71
CA VAL A 153 11.97 7.05 -0.49
C VAL A 153 11.00 7.68 -1.48
N THR A 154 10.40 8.80 -1.10
CA THR A 154 9.63 9.66 -2.01
C THR A 154 10.48 10.86 -2.39
N ILE A 155 10.64 11.10 -3.69
CA ILE A 155 11.33 12.27 -4.25
C ILE A 155 10.28 13.23 -4.78
N PRO A 156 10.05 14.39 -4.13
CA PRO A 156 9.11 15.39 -4.63
C PRO A 156 9.52 15.86 -6.02
N ALA A 157 8.57 15.91 -6.95
CA ALA A 157 8.79 16.29 -8.35
C ALA A 157 9.94 15.52 -9.04
N GLY A 158 10.27 14.31 -8.59
CA GLY A 158 11.40 13.51 -9.05
C GLY A 158 11.23 12.97 -10.47
N GLY A 159 10.00 12.62 -10.87
CA GLY A 159 9.68 12.10 -12.18
C GLY A 159 9.10 13.15 -13.15
N VAL A 160 9.19 12.87 -14.45
CA VAL A 160 8.54 13.68 -15.49
C VAL A 160 7.65 12.78 -16.33
N GLN A 161 6.36 13.09 -16.39
CA GLN A 161 5.41 12.39 -17.24
C GLN A 161 4.79 13.38 -18.24
N ARG A 162 5.07 13.19 -19.53
CA ARG A 162 4.54 14.05 -20.61
C ARG A 162 4.67 15.56 -20.31
N GLY A 163 5.86 15.95 -19.82
CA GLY A 163 6.18 17.34 -19.49
C GLY A 163 5.70 17.83 -18.12
N VAL A 164 4.95 17.01 -17.36
CA VAL A 164 4.46 17.35 -16.02
C VAL A 164 5.34 16.67 -14.97
N ARG A 165 5.80 17.42 -13.98
CA ARG A 165 6.52 16.90 -12.83
C ARG A 165 5.56 16.18 -11.88
N ARG A 166 6.00 15.00 -11.38
CA ARG A 166 5.27 14.19 -10.42
C ARG A 166 6.19 13.71 -9.32
N ASP A 167 5.65 13.52 -8.16
CA ASP A 167 6.34 12.85 -7.06
C ASP A 167 6.60 11.40 -7.44
N GLU A 168 7.74 10.89 -7.03
CA GLU A 168 8.23 9.58 -7.43
C GLU A 168 8.71 8.79 -6.22
N TRP A 169 8.33 7.54 -6.17
CA TRP A 169 8.94 6.55 -5.29
C TRP A 169 10.19 5.96 -5.93
N VAL A 170 11.22 5.81 -5.13
CA VAL A 170 12.47 5.13 -5.51
C VAL A 170 12.79 4.09 -4.45
N ALA A 171 13.10 2.87 -4.89
CA ALA A 171 13.60 1.80 -4.05
C ALA A 171 14.71 1.03 -4.77
N SER A 172 15.47 0.22 -4.05
CA SER A 172 16.54 -0.57 -4.64
C SER A 172 16.67 -1.94 -4.01
N ILE A 173 17.34 -2.84 -4.74
CA ILE A 173 17.80 -4.13 -4.26
C ILE A 173 19.30 -4.27 -4.60
N ALA A 174 20.11 -4.70 -3.63
CA ALA A 174 21.52 -4.98 -3.83
C ALA A 174 21.74 -6.48 -4.10
N ARG A 175 22.90 -6.84 -4.65
CA ARG A 175 23.29 -8.21 -4.96
C ARG A 175 23.15 -9.16 -3.75
N ASP A 176 23.57 -8.70 -2.58
CA ASP A 176 23.58 -9.50 -1.35
C ASP A 176 22.25 -9.46 -0.59
N ASP A 177 21.27 -8.73 -1.11
CA ASP A 177 19.94 -8.68 -0.51
C ASP A 177 19.12 -9.93 -0.82
N VAL A 178 18.37 -10.41 0.17
CA VAL A 178 17.40 -11.50 -0.06
C VAL A 178 16.25 -10.97 -0.91
N PRO A 179 15.91 -11.61 -2.06
CA PRO A 179 14.86 -11.15 -2.97
C PRO A 179 13.45 -11.50 -2.45
N GLU A 180 13.19 -11.17 -1.19
CA GLU A 180 11.93 -11.43 -0.49
C GLU A 180 11.39 -10.16 0.17
N PRO A 181 10.08 -10.07 0.38
CA PRO A 181 9.46 -8.93 1.04
C PRO A 181 10.06 -8.64 2.40
N GLN A 182 10.38 -7.38 2.66
CA GLN A 182 10.79 -6.90 3.97
C GLN A 182 9.59 -6.27 4.70
N GLY A 183 9.16 -6.91 5.79
CA GLY A 183 7.98 -6.49 6.54
C GLY A 183 6.65 -6.93 5.91
N ASN A 184 5.58 -6.51 6.53
CA ASN A 184 4.22 -6.87 6.13
C ASN A 184 3.59 -5.78 5.26
N TRP A 185 2.95 -6.19 4.19
CA TRP A 185 1.99 -5.37 3.46
C TRP A 185 0.60 -5.84 3.86
N TRP A 186 -0.01 -5.12 4.77
CA TRP A 186 -1.31 -5.51 5.31
C TRP A 186 -2.43 -5.40 4.26
N ARG A 187 -3.54 -6.04 4.55
CA ARG A 187 -4.79 -5.92 3.80
C ARG A 187 -5.89 -5.46 4.75
N VAL A 188 -6.90 -4.81 4.22
CA VAL A 188 -8.13 -4.52 4.94
C VAL A 188 -9.12 -5.63 4.58
N PRO A 189 -9.40 -6.60 5.47
CA PRO A 189 -10.46 -7.56 5.24
C PRO A 189 -11.82 -6.88 5.41
N VAL A 190 -12.82 -7.37 4.69
CA VAL A 190 -14.21 -7.07 5.01
C VAL A 190 -14.61 -7.91 6.21
N ILE A 191 -15.17 -7.28 7.25
CA ILE A 191 -15.66 -7.96 8.46
C ILE A 191 -17.12 -7.57 8.64
N GLU A 192 -18.01 -8.54 8.45
CA GLU A 192 -19.45 -8.37 8.68
C GLU A 192 -19.75 -8.59 10.17
N LEU A 193 -20.45 -7.63 10.77
CA LEU A 193 -20.84 -7.65 12.18
C LEU A 193 -22.32 -7.27 12.28
N ASP A 194 -22.91 -7.45 13.45
CA ASP A 194 -24.31 -7.07 13.71
C ASP A 194 -24.47 -5.54 13.57
N GLY A 195 -25.19 -5.11 12.53
CA GLY A 195 -25.45 -3.71 12.21
C GLY A 195 -24.24 -2.87 11.78
N VAL A 196 -23.10 -3.49 11.43
CA VAL A 196 -21.87 -2.81 11.06
C VAL A 196 -21.07 -3.64 10.06
N ARG A 197 -20.58 -3.01 9.00
CA ARG A 197 -19.56 -3.57 8.09
C ARG A 197 -18.25 -2.81 8.28
N LEU A 198 -17.14 -3.55 8.44
CA LEU A 198 -15.80 -2.98 8.36
C LEU A 198 -15.24 -3.28 6.97
N ARG A 199 -14.83 -2.25 6.24
CA ARG A 199 -14.26 -2.37 4.89
C ARG A 199 -13.11 -1.39 4.67
N ALA A 200 -12.42 -1.49 3.55
CA ALA A 200 -11.48 -0.45 3.14
C ALA A 200 -12.22 0.87 2.89
N PHE A 201 -11.50 1.99 3.08
CA PHE A 201 -12.01 3.28 2.66
C PHE A 201 -12.11 3.35 1.15
N GLU A 202 -13.12 4.08 0.67
CA GLU A 202 -13.33 4.40 -0.73
C GLU A 202 -13.34 5.92 -0.95
N GLY A 203 -13.09 6.39 -2.17
CA GLY A 203 -13.12 7.82 -2.48
C GLY A 203 -14.48 8.48 -2.18
N SER A 204 -15.57 7.71 -2.30
CA SER A 204 -16.94 8.12 -1.95
C SER A 204 -17.12 8.46 -0.46
N ASP A 205 -16.26 7.96 0.43
CA ASP A 205 -16.31 8.23 1.87
C ASP A 205 -15.84 9.66 2.22
N ALA A 206 -15.09 10.31 1.33
CA ALA A 206 -14.40 11.57 1.63
C ALA A 206 -15.33 12.67 2.14
N LYS A 207 -16.52 12.80 1.55
CA LYS A 207 -17.51 13.81 1.97
C LYS A 207 -17.99 13.59 3.40
N ARG A 208 -18.40 12.36 3.75
CA ARG A 208 -18.86 12.04 5.10
C ARG A 208 -17.72 12.08 6.13
N LEU A 209 -16.51 11.74 5.71
CA LEU A 209 -15.31 11.90 6.54
C LEU A 209 -15.07 13.38 6.85
N MET A 210 -15.14 14.26 5.86
CA MET A 210 -15.02 15.70 6.04
C MET A 210 -16.10 16.24 7.01
N GLU A 211 -17.36 15.81 6.85
CA GLU A 211 -18.46 16.16 7.75
C GLU A 211 -18.18 15.76 9.20
N ALA A 212 -17.75 14.50 9.41
CA ALA A 212 -17.41 13.99 10.73
C ALA A 212 -16.22 14.71 11.38
N CYS A 213 -15.18 15.06 10.59
CA CYS A 213 -14.00 15.77 11.08
C CYS A 213 -14.26 17.25 11.37
N ASN A 214 -15.29 17.87 10.79
CA ASN A 214 -15.72 19.23 11.12
C ASN A 214 -16.69 19.30 12.31
N ASP A 215 -17.22 18.18 12.77
CA ASP A 215 -18.09 18.15 13.94
C ASP A 215 -17.37 18.69 15.20
N PRO A 216 -17.96 19.60 15.97
CA PRO A 216 -17.29 20.23 17.11
C PRO A 216 -16.81 19.23 18.18
N ARG A 217 -17.55 18.14 18.40
CA ARG A 217 -17.18 17.12 19.37
C ARG A 217 -16.01 16.25 18.86
N THR A 218 -15.97 15.95 17.56
CA THR A 218 -14.82 15.28 16.95
C THR A 218 -13.58 16.17 17.05
N GLN A 219 -13.71 17.44 16.69
CA GLN A 219 -12.67 18.43 16.77
C GLN A 219 -12.13 18.67 18.20
N GLN A 220 -12.97 18.49 19.21
CA GLN A 220 -12.59 18.61 20.63
C GLN A 220 -11.58 17.53 21.05
N TRP A 221 -11.73 16.30 20.52
CA TRP A 221 -10.93 15.17 20.95
C TRP A 221 -9.77 14.83 19.98
N LEU A 222 -9.80 15.36 18.76
CA LEU A 222 -8.78 15.17 17.74
C LEU A 222 -8.12 16.53 17.42
N ALA A 223 -7.34 17.04 18.34
CA ALA A 223 -6.74 18.37 18.26
C ALA A 223 -5.83 18.58 17.04
N GLY A 224 -5.26 17.49 16.49
CA GLY A 224 -4.42 17.52 15.29
C GLY A 224 -5.15 17.70 13.96
N LEU A 225 -6.50 17.65 13.94
CA LEU A 225 -7.25 17.86 12.69
C LEU A 225 -7.19 19.31 12.23
N PRO A 226 -7.05 19.61 10.93
CA PRO A 226 -7.22 20.97 10.38
C PRO A 226 -8.58 21.58 10.75
N LYS A 227 -8.64 22.91 10.77
CA LYS A 227 -9.88 23.64 11.01
C LYS A 227 -9.94 24.90 10.11
N PRO A 228 -10.85 24.95 9.12
CA PRO A 228 -11.78 23.89 8.74
C PRO A 228 -11.07 22.65 8.15
N TYR A 229 -11.67 21.48 8.26
CA TYR A 229 -11.24 20.25 7.59
C TYR A 229 -11.84 20.24 6.20
N GLN A 230 -11.00 20.24 5.17
CA GLN A 230 -11.40 20.36 3.77
C GLN A 230 -11.59 18.96 3.12
N LEU A 231 -12.17 18.95 1.92
CA LEU A 231 -12.34 17.71 1.17
C LEU A 231 -10.99 17.07 0.80
N GLU A 232 -10.01 17.90 0.45
CA GLU A 232 -8.64 17.48 0.13
C GLU A 232 -7.94 16.81 1.34
N ASP A 233 -8.24 17.26 2.57
CA ASP A 233 -7.73 16.62 3.80
C ASP A 233 -8.34 15.21 3.95
N ALA A 234 -9.62 15.04 3.60
CA ALA A 234 -10.30 13.75 3.65
C ALA A 234 -9.75 12.79 2.59
N GLU A 235 -9.55 13.26 1.37
CA GLU A 235 -8.94 12.48 0.29
C GLU A 235 -7.51 12.07 0.67
N GLY A 236 -6.69 12.99 1.17
CA GLY A 236 -5.34 12.72 1.66
C GLY A 236 -5.32 11.73 2.84
N PHE A 237 -6.31 11.80 3.74
CA PHE A 237 -6.46 10.80 4.79
C PHE A 237 -6.70 9.40 4.20
N ILE A 238 -7.62 9.26 3.24
CA ILE A 238 -7.92 7.98 2.58
C ILE A 238 -6.68 7.41 1.89
N GLU A 239 -5.95 8.24 1.13
CA GLU A 239 -4.70 7.83 0.48
C GLU A 239 -3.64 7.38 1.49
N SER A 240 -3.50 8.08 2.61
CA SER A 240 -2.54 7.73 3.66
C SER A 240 -2.81 6.35 4.30
N ARG A 241 -4.05 5.84 4.21
CA ARG A 241 -4.36 4.47 4.68
C ARG A 241 -3.68 3.41 3.82
N LEU A 242 -3.57 3.64 2.51
CA LEU A 242 -2.83 2.75 1.61
C LEU A 242 -1.32 2.74 1.94
N GLU A 243 -0.76 3.91 2.29
CA GLU A 243 0.63 3.99 2.75
C GLU A 243 0.84 3.19 4.04
N ASN A 244 -0.05 3.32 5.03
CA ASN A 244 0.04 2.56 6.28
C ASN A 244 -0.02 1.04 6.08
N LEU A 245 -0.85 0.58 5.12
CA LEU A 245 -0.90 -0.84 4.74
C LEU A 245 0.42 -1.29 4.09
N ALA A 246 0.90 -0.50 3.13
CA ALA A 246 2.10 -0.83 2.35
C ALA A 246 3.39 -0.77 3.19
N SER A 247 3.46 0.17 4.13
CA SER A 247 4.59 0.30 5.06
C SER A 247 4.54 -0.68 6.23
N GLY A 248 3.40 -1.32 6.46
CA GLY A 248 3.20 -2.23 7.59
C GLY A 248 2.87 -1.52 8.91
N GLU A 249 2.61 -0.20 8.89
CA GLU A 249 2.35 0.62 10.08
C GLU A 249 0.98 0.36 10.70
N GLY A 250 -0.03 -0.01 9.88
CA GLY A 250 -1.36 -0.21 10.42
C GLY A 250 -2.41 -0.65 9.42
N VAL A 251 -3.55 -1.01 9.97
CA VAL A 251 -4.78 -1.33 9.22
C VAL A 251 -5.90 -0.42 9.72
N SER A 252 -6.58 0.24 8.79
CA SER A 252 -7.70 1.12 9.07
C SER A 252 -8.93 0.69 8.29
N TRP A 253 -10.06 0.61 8.98
CA TRP A 253 -11.35 0.30 8.38
C TRP A 253 -12.26 1.53 8.36
N ALA A 254 -12.93 1.74 7.26
CA ALA A 254 -14.20 2.46 7.24
C ALA A 254 -15.23 1.59 7.97
N ILE A 255 -15.93 2.17 8.92
CA ILE A 255 -17.08 1.58 9.55
C ILE A 255 -18.27 2.00 8.70
N ALA A 256 -18.95 1.06 8.05
CA ALA A 256 -20.06 1.33 7.16
C ALA A 256 -21.37 0.73 7.68
N ASP A 257 -22.47 1.35 7.31
CA ASP A 257 -23.79 0.78 7.46
C ASP A 257 -23.94 -0.40 6.48
N PRO A 258 -24.34 -1.60 6.92
CA PRO A 258 -24.37 -2.78 6.07
C PRO A 258 -25.40 -2.72 4.95
N ASP A 259 -26.46 -1.91 5.08
CA ASP A 259 -27.55 -1.80 4.11
C ASP A 259 -27.32 -0.68 3.10
N THR A 260 -26.81 0.47 3.53
CA THR A 260 -26.62 1.67 2.69
C THR A 260 -25.18 1.89 2.26
N ASP A 261 -24.23 1.19 2.87
CA ASP A 261 -22.78 1.35 2.73
C ASP A 261 -22.24 2.75 3.11
N GLU A 262 -23.07 3.57 3.75
CA GLU A 262 -22.68 4.90 4.23
C GLU A 262 -21.64 4.82 5.35
N LEU A 263 -20.64 5.70 5.31
CA LEU A 263 -19.59 5.81 6.32
C LEU A 263 -20.18 6.26 7.66
N LEU A 264 -19.99 5.45 8.69
CA LEU A 264 -20.40 5.69 10.10
C LEU A 264 -19.20 6.07 10.99
N GLY A 265 -17.97 5.87 10.53
CA GLY A 265 -16.78 6.18 11.31
C GLY A 265 -15.54 5.44 10.82
N ASN A 266 -14.53 5.42 11.67
CA ASN A 266 -13.29 4.70 11.44
C ASN A 266 -12.88 3.92 12.67
N VAL A 267 -12.28 2.75 12.48
CA VAL A 267 -11.47 2.05 13.48
C VAL A 267 -10.16 1.64 12.86
N SER A 268 -9.07 1.79 13.60
CA SER A 268 -7.71 1.46 13.14
C SER A 268 -6.98 0.65 14.20
N VAL A 269 -6.10 -0.23 13.74
CA VAL A 269 -5.02 -0.82 14.54
C VAL A 269 -3.72 -0.39 13.91
N PHE A 270 -2.92 0.39 14.61
CA PHE A 270 -1.69 1.02 14.11
C PHE A 270 -0.53 0.85 15.09
N ASP A 271 0.62 1.48 14.84
CA ASP A 271 1.89 1.26 15.53
C ASP A 271 2.35 -0.22 15.47
N LEU A 272 2.05 -0.90 14.36
CA LEU A 272 2.36 -2.33 14.16
C LEU A 272 3.86 -2.58 13.93
N ARG A 273 4.65 -1.53 13.72
CA ARG A 273 6.11 -1.56 13.58
C ARG A 273 6.84 -1.02 14.79
N ASN A 274 6.19 -1.01 15.95
CA ASN A 274 6.79 -0.51 17.18
C ASN A 274 8.19 -1.11 17.38
N ARG A 275 9.16 -0.25 17.71
CA ARG A 275 10.58 -0.65 17.78
C ARG A 275 10.90 -1.55 18.97
N ILE A 276 10.13 -1.42 20.05
CA ILE A 276 10.36 -2.13 21.30
C ILE A 276 9.57 -3.45 21.30
N ASP A 277 8.28 -3.39 20.99
CA ASP A 277 7.40 -4.56 20.98
C ASP A 277 6.66 -4.68 19.65
N LYS A 278 7.19 -5.48 18.74
CA LYS A 278 6.60 -5.75 17.42
C LYS A 278 5.33 -6.58 17.46
N THR A 279 4.91 -7.02 18.65
CA THR A 279 3.69 -7.83 18.87
C THR A 279 2.56 -7.03 19.47
N MET A 280 2.74 -5.71 19.67
CA MET A 280 1.69 -4.80 20.09
C MET A 280 1.03 -4.07 18.92
N GLY A 281 -0.06 -3.39 19.19
CA GLY A 281 -0.72 -2.43 18.33
C GLY A 281 -1.53 -1.45 19.16
N GLU A 282 -1.79 -0.26 18.60
CA GLU A 282 -2.65 0.74 19.21
C GLU A 282 -4.00 0.78 18.49
N VAL A 283 -5.09 0.91 19.25
CA VAL A 283 -6.45 1.02 18.70
C VAL A 283 -6.91 2.47 18.78
N GLY A 284 -7.27 3.03 17.62
CA GLY A 284 -7.84 4.36 17.53
C GLY A 284 -9.10 4.38 16.67
N TYR A 285 -10.00 5.31 16.96
CA TYR A 285 -11.28 5.42 16.25
C TYR A 285 -11.92 6.81 16.39
N TRP A 286 -12.83 7.07 15.48
CA TRP A 286 -13.78 8.19 15.56
C TRP A 286 -15.14 7.77 14.96
N ALA A 287 -16.22 8.40 15.41
CA ALA A 287 -17.57 8.15 14.94
C ALA A 287 -18.17 9.38 14.24
N HIS A 288 -18.83 9.16 13.11
CA HIS A 288 -19.71 10.16 12.51
C HIS A 288 -20.81 10.56 13.53
N PRO A 289 -21.24 11.83 13.58
CA PRO A 289 -22.30 12.27 14.50
C PRO A 289 -23.53 11.36 14.49
N ASP A 290 -24.01 10.95 13.31
CA ASP A 290 -25.20 10.12 13.14
C ASP A 290 -25.06 8.69 13.68
N ALA A 291 -23.84 8.21 13.89
CA ALA A 291 -23.56 6.88 14.41
C ALA A 291 -23.44 6.82 15.93
N ARG A 292 -23.40 7.98 16.60
CA ARG A 292 -23.18 8.05 18.06
C ARG A 292 -24.38 7.51 18.83
N GLY A 293 -24.10 6.90 19.99
CA GLY A 293 -25.14 6.36 20.89
C GLY A 293 -25.82 5.07 20.42
N ARG A 294 -25.46 4.56 19.23
CA ARG A 294 -26.07 3.37 18.61
C ARG A 294 -25.27 2.06 18.83
N GLY A 295 -24.19 2.09 19.60
CA GLY A 295 -23.32 0.92 19.82
C GLY A 295 -22.33 0.63 18.68
N VAL A 296 -22.43 1.32 17.54
CA VAL A 296 -21.62 1.14 16.32
C VAL A 296 -20.13 1.02 16.64
N MET A 297 -19.58 1.97 17.42
CA MET A 297 -18.15 1.98 17.73
C MET A 297 -17.71 0.78 18.56
N SER A 298 -18.50 0.38 19.56
CA SER A 298 -18.16 -0.79 20.38
C SER A 298 -18.16 -2.09 19.58
N THR A 299 -19.09 -2.22 18.62
CA THR A 299 -19.16 -3.37 17.71
C THR A 299 -17.95 -3.35 16.73
N ALA A 300 -17.63 -2.20 16.15
CA ALA A 300 -16.49 -2.05 15.24
C ALA A 300 -15.15 -2.37 15.92
N VAL A 301 -14.94 -1.82 17.13
CA VAL A 301 -13.71 -2.10 17.91
C VAL A 301 -13.58 -3.58 18.23
N ARG A 302 -14.69 -4.27 18.58
CA ARG A 302 -14.68 -5.73 18.79
C ARG A 302 -14.23 -6.51 17.56
N GLY A 303 -14.71 -6.13 16.37
CA GLY A 303 -14.27 -6.74 15.11
C GLY A 303 -12.79 -6.52 14.84
N ALA A 304 -12.30 -5.29 15.02
CA ALA A 304 -10.89 -4.95 14.84
C ALA A 304 -9.98 -5.70 15.84
N ILE A 305 -10.39 -5.84 17.11
CA ILE A 305 -9.68 -6.65 18.13
C ILE A 305 -9.61 -8.12 17.70
N GLY A 306 -10.72 -8.69 17.21
CA GLY A 306 -10.75 -10.06 16.72
C GLY A 306 -9.69 -10.28 15.62
N HIS A 307 -9.67 -9.42 14.62
CA HIS A 307 -8.68 -9.49 13.55
C HIS A 307 -7.24 -9.23 14.05
N ALA A 308 -7.06 -8.30 14.99
CA ALA A 308 -5.73 -7.99 15.52
C ALA A 308 -5.10 -9.18 16.25
N PHE A 309 -5.88 -9.96 17.00
CA PHE A 309 -5.40 -11.13 17.73
C PHE A 309 -5.38 -12.43 16.91
N THR A 310 -6.06 -12.47 15.77
CA THR A 310 -5.97 -13.62 14.84
C THR A 310 -4.52 -13.76 14.36
N PRO A 311 -3.94 -14.99 14.34
CA PRO A 311 -2.60 -15.22 13.83
C PRO A 311 -2.42 -14.74 12.38
N VAL A 312 -1.16 -14.42 12.01
CA VAL A 312 -0.85 -13.93 10.65
C VAL A 312 -1.10 -15.01 9.59
N GLU A 313 -0.80 -16.26 9.91
CA GLU A 313 -1.07 -17.44 9.09
C GLU A 313 -2.56 -17.64 8.79
N ASP A 314 -3.42 -17.20 9.70
CA ASP A 314 -4.89 -17.22 9.55
C ASP A 314 -5.45 -15.91 8.97
N GLY A 315 -4.56 -15.05 8.48
CA GLY A 315 -4.91 -13.78 7.81
C GLY A 315 -5.14 -12.59 8.75
N GLY A 316 -4.86 -12.73 10.05
CA GLY A 316 -4.94 -11.66 11.04
C GLY A 316 -3.64 -10.86 11.20
N LEU A 317 -3.54 -10.06 12.26
CA LEU A 317 -2.36 -9.24 12.53
C LEU A 317 -1.36 -9.91 13.52
N GLY A 318 -1.75 -10.99 14.21
CA GLY A 318 -0.91 -11.72 15.14
C GLY A 318 -0.43 -10.89 16.33
N ARG A 319 -1.26 -9.98 16.82
CA ARG A 319 -0.87 -9.14 17.97
C ARG A 319 -1.06 -9.91 19.27
N ARG A 320 -0.18 -9.66 20.23
CA ARG A 320 -0.27 -10.20 21.59
C ARG A 320 -0.95 -9.22 22.54
N ARG A 321 -0.76 -7.92 22.31
CA ARG A 321 -1.26 -6.83 23.16
C ARG A 321 -1.79 -5.69 22.30
N LEU A 322 -2.92 -5.14 22.70
CA LEU A 322 -3.45 -3.89 22.17
C LEU A 322 -3.46 -2.84 23.27
N VAL A 323 -3.13 -1.60 22.90
CA VAL A 323 -3.24 -0.44 23.77
C VAL A 323 -4.27 0.54 23.21
N LEU A 324 -4.86 1.33 24.09
CA LEU A 324 -5.81 2.38 23.72
C LEU A 324 -5.64 3.54 24.69
N PHE A 325 -5.62 4.76 24.14
CA PHE A 325 -5.53 5.97 24.94
C PHE A 325 -6.79 6.80 24.77
N ALA A 326 -7.33 7.30 25.88
CA ALA A 326 -8.50 8.18 25.90
C ALA A 326 -8.22 9.41 26.74
N ALA A 327 -8.46 10.59 26.17
CA ALA A 327 -8.28 11.86 26.91
C ALA A 327 -9.19 11.91 28.14
N ASP A 328 -8.70 12.54 29.19
CA ASP A 328 -9.50 12.83 30.39
C ASP A 328 -10.75 13.64 29.99
N GLY A 329 -11.91 13.21 30.51
CA GLY A 329 -13.21 13.75 30.12
C GLY A 329 -13.83 13.13 28.87
N ASN A 330 -13.10 12.34 28.05
CA ASN A 330 -13.69 11.59 26.93
C ASN A 330 -14.30 10.27 27.41
N THR A 331 -15.36 10.39 28.23
CA THR A 331 -16.04 9.23 28.82
C THR A 331 -16.60 8.25 27.79
N ALA A 332 -16.96 8.73 26.61
CA ALA A 332 -17.44 7.87 25.52
C ALA A 332 -16.35 6.92 25.05
N SER A 333 -15.12 7.42 24.82
CA SER A 333 -13.99 6.59 24.43
C SER A 333 -13.58 5.60 25.54
N GLN A 334 -13.54 6.06 26.80
CA GLN A 334 -13.25 5.18 27.95
C GLN A 334 -14.26 4.04 28.03
N ARG A 335 -15.56 4.32 27.85
CA ARG A 335 -16.59 3.29 27.85
C ARG A 335 -16.45 2.29 26.69
N VAL A 336 -16.06 2.74 25.50
CA VAL A 336 -15.77 1.83 24.37
C VAL A 336 -14.63 0.87 24.73
N ALA A 337 -13.57 1.35 25.37
CA ALA A 337 -12.50 0.50 25.87
C ALA A 337 -13.00 -0.54 26.88
N GLU A 338 -13.70 -0.10 27.92
CA GLU A 338 -14.20 -0.95 29.00
C GLU A 338 -15.15 -2.06 28.51
N VAL A 339 -16.12 -1.72 27.64
CA VAL A 339 -17.09 -2.71 27.12
C VAL A 339 -16.45 -3.72 26.16
N ASN A 340 -15.26 -3.43 25.64
CA ASN A 340 -14.47 -4.35 24.82
C ASN A 340 -13.41 -5.12 25.62
N GLY A 341 -13.42 -5.00 26.96
CA GLY A 341 -12.57 -5.77 27.85
C GLY A 341 -11.19 -5.18 28.12
N PHE A 342 -10.91 -3.95 27.65
CA PHE A 342 -9.68 -3.28 28.01
C PHE A 342 -9.62 -2.98 29.50
N THR A 343 -8.46 -3.21 30.11
CA THR A 343 -8.15 -2.87 31.50
C THR A 343 -7.44 -1.53 31.55
N ARG A 344 -7.87 -0.63 32.43
CA ARG A 344 -7.19 0.63 32.67
C ARG A 344 -5.89 0.39 33.42
N THR A 345 -4.77 0.77 32.79
CA THR A 345 -3.42 0.50 33.32
C THR A 345 -2.72 1.72 33.89
N GLY A 346 -3.18 2.92 33.52
CA GLY A 346 -2.52 4.13 34.00
C GLY A 346 -3.14 5.44 33.57
N ARG A 347 -2.44 6.52 33.91
CA ARG A 347 -2.73 7.89 33.50
C ARG A 347 -1.41 8.57 33.12
N GLU A 348 -1.37 9.09 31.92
CA GLU A 348 -0.24 9.89 31.41
C GLU A 348 -0.58 11.37 31.58
N ARG A 349 0.27 12.08 32.32
CA ARG A 349 0.00 13.49 32.65
C ARG A 349 0.36 14.39 31.48
N ALA A 350 -0.56 15.32 31.13
CA ALA A 350 -0.39 16.31 30.08
C ALA A 350 0.10 15.70 28.74
N ALA A 351 -0.40 14.52 28.37
CA ALA A 351 0.09 13.75 27.21
C ALA A 351 -0.72 14.03 25.93
N SER A 352 -1.90 14.63 26.02
CA SER A 352 -2.73 14.96 24.85
C SER A 352 -2.83 16.48 24.71
N PRO A 353 -2.32 17.06 23.60
CA PRO A 353 -2.53 18.49 23.33
C PRO A 353 -4.03 18.76 23.12
N ASP A 354 -4.49 19.91 23.57
CA ASP A 354 -5.81 20.40 23.20
C ASP A 354 -5.71 21.60 22.22
N ARG A 355 -6.85 22.01 21.67
CA ARG A 355 -6.87 23.05 20.64
C ARG A 355 -6.54 24.46 21.14
N ASP A 356 -6.70 24.67 22.43
CA ASP A 356 -6.49 25.99 23.05
C ASP A 356 -5.04 26.18 23.52
N GLY A 357 -4.13 25.26 23.10
CA GLY A 357 -2.71 25.30 23.45
C GLY A 357 -2.40 24.70 24.82
N GLY A 358 -3.38 24.10 25.49
CA GLY A 358 -3.21 23.36 26.72
C GLY A 358 -2.88 21.86 26.46
N PHE A 359 -2.85 21.12 27.58
CA PHE A 359 -2.65 19.67 27.56
C PHE A 359 -3.65 19.00 28.50
N ARG A 360 -4.10 17.82 28.10
CA ARG A 360 -4.96 16.94 28.92
C ARG A 360 -4.21 15.67 29.26
N ASP A 361 -4.60 15.07 30.36
CA ASP A 361 -4.11 13.74 30.69
C ASP A 361 -4.75 12.70 29.78
N LEU A 362 -4.04 11.61 29.52
CA LEU A 362 -4.56 10.42 28.86
C LEU A 362 -4.76 9.29 29.86
N HIS A 363 -5.87 8.59 29.74
CA HIS A 363 -6.07 7.31 30.39
C HIS A 363 -5.56 6.22 29.45
N ALA A 364 -4.61 5.42 29.94
CA ALA A 364 -4.05 4.29 29.25
C ALA A 364 -4.84 3.02 29.57
N PHE A 365 -5.17 2.25 28.54
CA PHE A 365 -5.83 0.97 28.62
C PHE A 365 -5.04 -0.06 27.83
N ASP A 366 -5.08 -1.32 28.26
CA ASP A 366 -4.57 -2.42 27.45
C ASP A 366 -5.51 -3.63 27.45
N LEU A 367 -5.28 -4.50 26.47
CA LEU A 367 -5.96 -5.78 26.32
C LEU A 367 -4.94 -6.80 25.79
N LEU A 368 -4.85 -7.95 26.46
CA LEU A 368 -4.00 -9.06 26.00
C LEU A 368 -4.83 -10.08 25.21
N SER A 369 -4.16 -10.77 24.29
CA SER A 369 -4.80 -11.85 23.51
C SER A 369 -5.30 -13.01 24.39
N THR A 370 -4.78 -13.13 25.60
CA THR A 370 -5.14 -14.13 26.61
C THR A 370 -6.28 -13.70 27.54
N ASP A 371 -6.68 -12.42 27.50
CA ASP A 371 -7.73 -11.91 28.39
C ASP A 371 -9.11 -12.42 27.96
N GLN A 372 -9.98 -12.62 28.96
CA GLN A 372 -11.39 -12.95 28.70
C GLN A 372 -12.10 -11.74 28.11
N ARG A 373 -12.74 -11.93 26.96
CA ARG A 373 -13.47 -10.87 26.27
C ARG A 373 -14.97 -11.08 26.40
N PRO A 374 -15.74 -10.00 26.60
CA PRO A 374 -17.20 -10.10 26.59
C PRO A 374 -17.69 -10.68 25.24
N GLY A 375 -18.43 -11.77 25.28
CA GLY A 375 -19.01 -12.43 24.09
C GLY A 375 -18.11 -13.42 23.35
N SER A 376 -16.90 -13.74 23.84
CA SER A 376 -16.10 -14.85 23.33
C SER A 376 -16.51 -16.15 24.04
N ASN A 377 -17.67 -16.71 23.69
CA ASN A 377 -17.93 -18.11 23.98
C ASN A 377 -17.13 -18.97 22.99
N ARG A 378 -16.38 -19.94 23.52
CA ARG A 378 -15.58 -20.93 22.80
C ARG A 378 -16.44 -21.76 21.87
#